data_b220977419a9f7803254906b7a2a35fe
#
_entry.id   b220977419a9f7803254906b7a2a35fe
#
_cell.length_a   1.000
_cell.length_b   1.000
_cell.length_c   1.000
_cell.angle_alpha   90.00
_cell.angle_beta   90.00
_cell.angle_gamma   90.00
#
_symmetry.space_group_name_H-M   'P 1'
#
loop_
_entity.id
_entity.type
_entity.pdbx_description
1 polymer ?
#
loop_
_entity_poly.entity_id
_entity_poly.type
_entity_poly.pdbx_seq_one_letter_code
_entity_poly.pdbx_strand_id
1 'polypeptide(L)'
;MLDFNKFLPDLIDLSSQASSSIMDIYNSDFSFKNKDDGSPLTLADESSNNIIIEGLKKITPGIQVISEETFKNNISYEDSYWLIDPLDGTKEFINRNGDFSVNISFIHNHCSIFGIVQRPMDLRIWTSLDKVSQPKTQEIKSPLRIVMSRSHKGEADKAFLRFLKDSGIDYELVEKGSSLKICALCNDEADTVSYTHLTLPTTYGVG
;
A
#
# COMPACT_ATOMS: atom_id res chain seq x y z
N MET A 1 -5.23 -23.10 8.67
CA MET A 1 -4.58 -21.97 7.94
C MET A 1 -5.16 -21.94 6.54
N LEU A 2 -5.46 -20.75 5.99
CA LEU A 2 -6.00 -20.61 4.62
C LEU A 2 -4.96 -21.04 3.59
N ASP A 3 -5.42 -21.74 2.54
CA ASP A 3 -4.60 -21.99 1.35
C ASP A 3 -4.76 -20.85 0.36
N PHE A 4 -3.86 -19.87 0.43
CA PHE A 4 -3.92 -18.66 -0.40
C PHE A 4 -3.75 -18.96 -1.89
N ASN A 5 -3.08 -20.03 -2.29
CA ASN A 5 -2.99 -20.41 -3.71
C ASN A 5 -4.39 -20.70 -4.29
N LYS A 6 -5.27 -21.28 -3.49
CA LYS A 6 -6.65 -21.57 -3.90
C LYS A 6 -7.48 -20.29 -4.06
N PHE A 7 -7.29 -19.30 -3.20
CA PHE A 7 -8.06 -18.06 -3.20
C PHE A 7 -7.45 -16.96 -4.06
N LEU A 8 -6.20 -17.13 -4.52
CA LEU A 8 -5.48 -16.09 -5.26
C LEU A 8 -6.24 -15.56 -6.48
N PRO A 9 -6.84 -16.41 -7.35
CA PRO A 9 -7.61 -15.91 -8.51
C PRO A 9 -8.77 -14.98 -8.08
N ASP A 10 -9.53 -15.39 -7.06
CA ASP A 10 -10.68 -14.62 -6.57
C ASP A 10 -10.23 -13.31 -5.92
N LEU A 11 -9.10 -13.30 -5.20
CA LEU A 11 -8.53 -12.12 -4.57
C LEU A 11 -7.94 -11.13 -5.60
N ILE A 12 -7.35 -11.63 -6.68
CA ILE A 12 -6.89 -10.83 -7.81
C ILE A 12 -8.09 -10.19 -8.53
N ASP A 13 -9.13 -10.95 -8.80
CA ASP A 13 -10.35 -10.44 -9.43
C ASP A 13 -11.00 -9.36 -8.55
N LEU A 14 -11.08 -9.61 -7.25
CA LEU A 14 -11.61 -8.66 -6.27
C LEU A 14 -10.81 -7.34 -6.26
N SER A 15 -9.49 -7.41 -6.21
CA SER A 15 -8.66 -6.21 -6.24
C SER A 15 -8.78 -5.46 -7.57
N SER A 16 -8.98 -6.20 -8.68
CA SER A 16 -9.18 -5.61 -10.01
C SER A 16 -10.54 -4.93 -10.14
N GLN A 17 -11.59 -5.46 -9.54
CA GLN A 17 -12.92 -4.81 -9.48
C GLN A 17 -12.83 -3.50 -8.67
N ALA A 18 -12.15 -3.52 -7.52
CA ALA A 18 -11.91 -2.33 -6.72
C ALA A 18 -11.10 -1.28 -7.51
N SER A 19 -10.03 -1.70 -8.17
CA SER A 19 -9.21 -0.84 -9.02
C SER A 19 -9.99 -0.23 -10.18
N SER A 20 -10.87 -0.99 -10.83
CA SER A 20 -11.74 -0.48 -11.90
C SER A 20 -12.68 0.59 -11.38
N SER A 21 -13.32 0.37 -10.24
CA SER A 21 -14.19 1.35 -9.60
C SER A 21 -13.46 2.65 -9.23
N ILE A 22 -12.23 2.55 -8.75
CA ILE A 22 -11.37 3.70 -8.50
C ILE A 22 -11.12 4.47 -9.81
N MET A 23 -10.79 3.78 -10.88
CA MET A 23 -10.48 4.40 -12.17
C MET A 23 -11.68 5.03 -12.84
N ASP A 24 -12.89 4.51 -12.68
CA ASP A 24 -14.12 5.12 -13.14
C ASP A 24 -14.31 6.51 -12.51
N ILE A 25 -14.07 6.63 -11.20
CA ILE A 25 -14.14 7.90 -10.49
C ILE A 25 -12.95 8.79 -10.85
N TYR A 26 -11.73 8.24 -10.93
CA TYR A 26 -10.53 8.98 -11.32
C TYR A 26 -10.67 9.68 -12.67
N ASN A 27 -11.35 9.05 -13.64
CA ASN A 27 -11.57 9.59 -14.98
C ASN A 27 -12.78 10.54 -15.08
N SER A 28 -13.52 10.75 -13.99
CA SER A 28 -14.64 11.67 -13.90
C SER A 28 -14.27 13.01 -13.23
N ASP A 29 -15.21 13.94 -13.21
CA ASP A 29 -15.14 15.10 -12.33
C ASP A 29 -15.66 14.69 -10.96
N PHE A 30 -14.74 14.58 -9.98
CA PHE A 30 -15.07 14.18 -8.61
C PHE A 30 -14.76 15.28 -7.60
N SER A 31 -15.47 15.24 -6.48
CA SER A 31 -15.16 16.04 -5.30
C SER A 31 -14.67 15.14 -4.16
N PHE A 32 -14.03 15.73 -3.18
CA PHE A 32 -13.59 15.02 -1.98
C PHE A 32 -14.08 15.74 -0.71
N LYS A 33 -14.13 14.98 0.38
CA LYS A 33 -14.40 15.49 1.74
C LYS A 33 -13.16 15.27 2.59
N ASN A 34 -13.06 15.97 3.71
CA ASN A 34 -12.04 15.66 4.71
C ASN A 34 -12.62 14.71 5.76
N LYS A 35 -11.84 13.72 6.19
CA LYS A 35 -12.08 12.87 7.36
C LYS A 35 -11.92 13.70 8.64
N ASP A 36 -12.27 13.14 9.80
CA ASP A 36 -12.16 13.81 11.11
C ASP A 36 -10.71 14.20 11.46
N ASP A 37 -9.72 13.47 10.96
CA ASP A 37 -8.29 13.75 11.09
C ASP A 37 -7.75 14.76 10.06
N GLY A 38 -8.62 15.29 9.19
CA GLY A 38 -8.29 16.25 8.13
C GLY A 38 -7.72 15.62 6.85
N SER A 39 -7.59 14.28 6.77
CA SER A 39 -7.20 13.60 5.54
C SER A 39 -8.37 13.58 4.54
N PRO A 40 -8.08 13.59 3.21
CA PRO A 40 -9.14 13.56 2.22
C PRO A 40 -9.79 12.17 2.12
N LEU A 41 -11.09 12.17 1.86
CA LEU A 41 -11.90 11.00 1.53
C LEU A 41 -12.62 11.26 0.22
N THR A 42 -12.58 10.34 -0.69
CA THR A 42 -13.27 10.41 -1.97
C THR A 42 -14.32 9.31 -2.12
N LEU A 43 -15.21 9.45 -3.11
CA LEU A 43 -16.12 8.37 -3.48
C LEU A 43 -15.36 7.11 -3.94
N ALA A 44 -14.11 7.27 -4.39
CA ALA A 44 -13.28 6.15 -4.80
C ALA A 44 -12.86 5.28 -3.60
N ASP A 45 -12.50 5.91 -2.48
CA ASP A 45 -12.20 5.21 -1.22
C ASP A 45 -13.43 4.41 -0.76
N GLU A 46 -14.61 5.06 -0.71
CA GLU A 46 -15.86 4.43 -0.28
C GLU A 46 -16.29 3.27 -1.20
N SER A 47 -16.22 3.47 -2.52
CA SER A 47 -16.62 2.45 -3.49
C SER A 47 -15.69 1.24 -3.46
N SER A 48 -14.39 1.47 -3.47
CA SER A 48 -13.36 0.42 -3.35
C SER A 48 -13.54 -0.36 -2.03
N ASN A 49 -13.72 0.36 -0.91
CA ASN A 49 -13.94 -0.24 0.39
C ASN A 49 -15.12 -1.22 0.41
N ASN A 50 -16.26 -0.79 -0.14
CA ASN A 50 -17.46 -1.64 -0.17
C ASN A 50 -17.25 -2.89 -1.03
N ILE A 51 -16.63 -2.76 -2.20
CA ILE A 51 -16.31 -3.87 -3.09
C ILE A 51 -15.42 -4.89 -2.36
N ILE A 52 -14.33 -4.44 -1.73
CA ILE A 52 -13.37 -5.33 -1.07
C ILE A 52 -14.02 -6.03 0.13
N ILE A 53 -14.73 -5.30 0.99
CA ILE A 53 -15.38 -5.88 2.18
C ILE A 53 -16.39 -6.95 1.77
N GLU A 54 -17.28 -6.65 0.82
CA GLU A 54 -18.31 -7.60 0.37
C GLU A 54 -17.70 -8.80 -0.36
N GLY A 55 -16.63 -8.60 -1.12
CA GLY A 55 -15.90 -9.69 -1.76
C GLY A 55 -15.22 -10.62 -0.76
N LEU A 56 -14.48 -10.08 0.21
CA LEU A 56 -13.80 -10.86 1.24
C LEU A 56 -14.78 -11.65 2.11
N LYS A 57 -15.95 -11.10 2.44
CA LYS A 57 -17.02 -11.84 3.14
C LYS A 57 -17.53 -13.05 2.34
N LYS A 58 -17.52 -12.98 1.01
CA LYS A 58 -17.92 -14.11 0.14
C LYS A 58 -16.81 -15.14 0.00
N ILE A 59 -15.56 -14.68 -0.18
CA ILE A 59 -14.39 -15.56 -0.38
C ILE A 59 -14.07 -16.32 0.91
N THR A 60 -14.12 -15.63 2.06
CA THR A 60 -13.76 -16.18 3.38
C THR A 60 -14.81 -15.81 4.42
N PRO A 61 -16.01 -16.46 4.40
CA PRO A 61 -17.06 -16.17 5.36
C PRO A 61 -16.58 -16.38 6.80
N GLY A 62 -16.94 -15.43 7.68
CA GLY A 62 -16.64 -15.52 9.11
C GLY A 62 -15.26 -14.96 9.50
N ILE A 63 -14.45 -14.54 8.56
CA ILE A 63 -13.19 -13.86 8.87
C ILE A 63 -13.44 -12.35 8.99
N GLN A 64 -12.94 -11.76 10.08
CA GLN A 64 -13.03 -10.32 10.34
C GLN A 64 -12.33 -9.55 9.22
N VAL A 65 -12.94 -8.43 8.78
CA VAL A 65 -12.32 -7.49 7.85
C VAL A 65 -12.17 -6.14 8.54
N ILE A 66 -10.95 -5.64 8.58
CA ILE A 66 -10.60 -4.34 9.14
C ILE A 66 -10.12 -3.47 7.98
N SER A 67 -10.79 -2.33 7.80
CA SER A 67 -10.45 -1.35 6.77
C SER A 67 -9.98 -0.06 7.39
N GLU A 68 -9.04 0.62 6.73
CA GLU A 68 -8.63 1.99 7.09
C GLU A 68 -9.85 2.92 7.16
N GLU A 69 -10.79 2.78 6.21
CA GLU A 69 -11.96 3.66 6.10
C GLU A 69 -13.01 3.44 7.19
N THR A 70 -13.03 2.27 7.82
CA THR A 70 -14.00 1.91 8.85
C THR A 70 -13.36 1.68 10.21
N PHE A 71 -12.08 1.95 10.34
CA PHE A 71 -11.32 1.72 11.56
C PHE A 71 -11.88 2.57 12.72
N LYS A 72 -12.06 1.95 13.88
CA LYS A 72 -12.45 2.60 15.14
C LYS A 72 -11.46 2.21 16.24
N ASN A 73 -11.10 3.14 17.09
CA ASN A 73 -10.09 2.98 18.14
C ASN A 73 -10.34 1.86 19.17
N ASN A 74 -11.50 1.19 19.14
CA ASN A 74 -11.88 0.14 20.09
C ASN A 74 -12.22 -1.18 19.40
N ILE A 75 -11.55 -1.51 18.28
CA ILE A 75 -11.74 -2.79 17.60
C ILE A 75 -11.00 -3.88 18.37
N SER A 76 -11.71 -4.98 18.71
CA SER A 76 -11.07 -6.22 19.14
C SER A 76 -10.55 -6.94 17.90
N TYR A 77 -9.29 -7.32 17.91
CA TYR A 77 -8.67 -8.08 16.83
C TYR A 77 -8.85 -9.57 17.11
N GLU A 78 -9.35 -10.30 16.10
CA GLU A 78 -9.30 -11.75 16.11
C GLU A 78 -7.87 -12.24 15.78
N ASP A 79 -7.56 -13.52 16.05
CA ASP A 79 -6.25 -14.10 15.71
C ASP A 79 -5.97 -14.04 14.20
N SER A 80 -7.04 -14.03 13.40
CA SER A 80 -6.95 -13.98 11.94
C SER A 80 -7.95 -12.97 11.38
N TYR A 81 -7.47 -12.02 10.59
CA TYR A 81 -8.32 -11.01 9.95
C TYR A 81 -7.70 -10.48 8.65
N TRP A 82 -8.55 -9.94 7.80
CA TRP A 82 -8.13 -9.13 6.67
C TRP A 82 -7.91 -7.70 7.11
N LEU A 83 -6.79 -7.13 6.71
CA LEU A 83 -6.47 -5.71 6.86
C LEU A 83 -6.40 -5.11 5.47
N ILE A 84 -7.22 -4.09 5.20
CA ILE A 84 -7.31 -3.49 3.88
C ILE A 84 -7.13 -1.97 3.96
N ASP A 85 -6.46 -1.45 2.93
CA ASP A 85 -6.44 -0.04 2.58
C ASP A 85 -7.00 0.07 1.16
N PRO A 86 -8.27 0.52 1.02
CA PRO A 86 -8.98 0.51 -0.25
C PRO A 86 -8.41 1.45 -1.30
N LEU A 87 -7.77 2.54 -0.87
CA LEU A 87 -7.11 3.53 -1.73
C LEU A 87 -5.97 4.22 -0.98
N ASP A 88 -4.81 3.53 -0.89
CA ASP A 88 -3.59 4.12 -0.36
C ASP A 88 -3.06 5.18 -1.34
N GLY A 89 -2.86 6.38 -0.84
CA GLY A 89 -2.44 7.52 -1.64
C GLY A 89 -3.60 8.37 -2.13
N THR A 90 -4.61 8.64 -1.29
CA THR A 90 -5.75 9.51 -1.65
C THR A 90 -5.29 10.91 -2.10
N LYS A 91 -4.21 11.45 -1.53
CA LYS A 91 -3.61 12.72 -2.00
C LYS A 91 -3.09 12.61 -3.42
N GLU A 92 -2.41 11.53 -3.74
CA GLU A 92 -1.89 11.22 -5.07
C GLU A 92 -3.03 11.04 -6.09
N PHE A 93 -4.13 10.41 -5.66
CA PHE A 93 -5.35 10.29 -6.44
C PHE A 93 -5.95 11.66 -6.76
N ILE A 94 -6.14 12.52 -5.76
CA ILE A 94 -6.69 13.88 -5.92
C ILE A 94 -5.78 14.73 -6.82
N ASN A 95 -4.47 14.62 -6.66
CA ASN A 95 -3.48 15.35 -7.46
C ASN A 95 -3.28 14.76 -8.86
N ARG A 96 -3.98 13.69 -9.21
CA ARG A 96 -3.96 13.03 -10.52
C ARG A 96 -2.56 12.62 -11.00
N ASN A 97 -1.69 12.17 -10.07
CA ASN A 97 -0.33 11.75 -10.42
C ASN A 97 -0.17 10.22 -10.61
N GLY A 98 -1.21 9.44 -10.32
CA GLY A 98 -1.26 8.01 -10.59
C GLY A 98 -0.50 7.11 -9.61
N ASP A 99 0.02 7.64 -8.51
CA ASP A 99 0.80 6.89 -7.53
C ASP A 99 -0.06 6.42 -6.34
N PHE A 100 -1.16 5.75 -6.62
CA PHE A 100 -2.08 5.19 -5.62
C PHE A 100 -2.27 3.69 -5.85
N SER A 101 -2.69 2.99 -4.79
CA SER A 101 -2.78 1.52 -4.79
C SER A 101 -3.95 1.00 -3.95
N VAL A 102 -4.39 -0.21 -4.26
CA VAL A 102 -5.27 -1.04 -3.44
C VAL A 102 -4.42 -2.04 -2.68
N ASN A 103 -4.58 -2.10 -1.36
CA ASN A 103 -3.81 -2.99 -0.50
C ASN A 103 -4.74 -3.93 0.26
N ILE A 104 -4.49 -5.23 0.15
CA ILE A 104 -5.23 -6.29 0.86
C ILE A 104 -4.22 -7.20 1.54
N SER A 105 -4.28 -7.34 2.86
CA SER A 105 -3.37 -8.19 3.64
C SER A 105 -4.16 -9.13 4.55
N PHE A 106 -3.67 -10.35 4.72
CA PHE A 106 -4.17 -11.27 5.73
C PHE A 106 -3.20 -11.35 6.90
N ILE A 107 -3.72 -11.05 8.07
CA ILE A 107 -2.97 -11.08 9.32
C ILE A 107 -3.34 -12.34 10.09
N HIS A 108 -2.33 -13.01 10.64
CA HIS A 108 -2.51 -14.14 11.56
C HIS A 108 -1.50 -14.02 12.70
N ASN A 109 -1.99 -14.08 13.94
CA ASN A 109 -1.16 -13.89 15.15
C ASN A 109 -0.25 -12.66 15.05
N HIS A 110 -0.84 -11.50 14.68
CA HIS A 110 -0.16 -10.20 14.52
C HIS A 110 0.92 -10.16 13.42
N CYS A 111 1.02 -11.18 12.58
CA CYS A 111 1.93 -11.21 11.44
C CYS A 111 1.18 -11.16 10.13
N SER A 112 1.63 -10.32 9.18
CA SER A 112 1.15 -10.38 7.80
C SER A 112 1.72 -11.63 7.13
N ILE A 113 0.84 -12.58 6.78
CA ILE A 113 1.24 -13.85 6.16
C ILE A 113 0.83 -13.95 4.69
N PHE A 114 0.03 -13.02 4.21
CA PHE A 114 -0.33 -12.87 2.80
C PHE A 114 -0.64 -11.41 2.49
N GLY A 115 -0.34 -10.97 1.27
CA GLY A 115 -0.65 -9.62 0.81
C GLY A 115 -0.76 -9.50 -0.70
N ILE A 116 -1.61 -8.58 -1.13
CA ILE A 116 -1.76 -8.09 -2.50
C ILE A 116 -1.62 -6.58 -2.46
N VAL A 117 -0.82 -6.04 -3.37
CA VAL A 117 -0.81 -4.63 -3.74
C VAL A 117 -1.15 -4.54 -5.22
N GLN A 118 -2.13 -3.72 -5.58
CA GLN A 118 -2.47 -3.46 -6.97
C GLN A 118 -2.42 -1.97 -7.28
N ARG A 119 -1.78 -1.62 -8.39
CA ARG A 119 -1.80 -0.27 -8.95
C ARG A 119 -2.96 -0.15 -9.94
N PRO A 120 -3.99 0.70 -9.67
CA PRO A 120 -5.16 0.82 -10.55
C PRO A 120 -4.84 1.36 -11.94
N MET A 121 -3.83 2.23 -12.07
CA MET A 121 -3.47 2.90 -13.33
C MET A 121 -3.10 1.95 -14.47
N ASP A 122 -2.48 0.82 -14.18
CA ASP A 122 -2.01 -0.17 -15.17
C ASP A 122 -2.35 -1.61 -14.80
N LEU A 123 -3.15 -1.79 -13.74
CA LEU A 123 -3.58 -3.06 -13.16
C LEU A 123 -2.41 -3.98 -12.75
N ARG A 124 -1.22 -3.44 -12.57
CA ARG A 124 -0.06 -4.20 -12.08
C ARG A 124 -0.32 -4.68 -10.66
N ILE A 125 -0.02 -5.95 -10.42
CA ILE A 125 -0.23 -6.61 -9.15
C ILE A 125 1.10 -7.14 -8.61
N TRP A 126 1.28 -7.05 -7.30
CA TRP A 126 2.31 -7.72 -6.52
C TRP A 126 1.65 -8.56 -5.45
N THR A 127 2.10 -9.78 -5.29
CA THR A 127 1.60 -10.69 -4.27
C THR A 127 2.75 -11.27 -3.44
N SER A 128 2.47 -11.62 -2.19
CA SER A 128 3.45 -12.32 -1.35
C SER A 128 3.71 -13.76 -1.80
N LEU A 129 2.91 -14.29 -2.76
CA LEU A 129 3.11 -15.60 -3.37
C LEU A 129 4.01 -15.55 -4.60
N ASP A 130 4.32 -14.35 -5.10
CA ASP A 130 5.25 -14.19 -6.20
C ASP A 130 6.63 -14.69 -5.77
N LYS A 131 7.27 -15.46 -6.65
CA LYS A 131 8.64 -15.91 -6.38
C LYS A 131 9.56 -14.69 -6.38
N VAL A 132 9.89 -14.22 -5.20
CA VAL A 132 10.99 -13.26 -5.05
C VAL A 132 12.26 -13.98 -5.49
N SER A 133 12.84 -13.55 -6.60
CA SER A 133 14.20 -13.96 -6.92
C SER A 133 15.06 -13.56 -5.72
N GLN A 134 15.79 -14.54 -5.15
CA GLN A 134 16.72 -14.28 -4.03
C GLN A 134 17.49 -12.99 -4.35
N PRO A 135 17.58 -12.05 -3.40
CA PRO A 135 18.40 -10.87 -3.64
C PRO A 135 19.80 -11.36 -3.99
N LYS A 136 20.16 -11.23 -5.26
CA LYS A 136 21.55 -11.38 -5.62
C LYS A 136 22.27 -10.35 -4.75
N THR A 137 23.36 -10.75 -4.10
CA THR A 137 24.29 -9.79 -3.51
C THR A 137 24.70 -8.85 -4.65
N GLN A 138 23.90 -7.80 -4.82
CA GLN A 138 24.16 -6.81 -5.84
C GLN A 138 25.23 -5.90 -5.26
N GLU A 139 26.30 -5.72 -6.03
CA GLU A 139 27.16 -4.56 -5.83
C GLU A 139 26.25 -3.32 -5.80
N ILE A 140 26.48 -2.45 -4.82
CA ILE A 140 25.72 -1.21 -4.71
C ILE A 140 25.90 -0.47 -6.03
N LYS A 141 24.80 -0.29 -6.76
CA LYS A 141 24.81 0.45 -8.03
C LYS A 141 25.17 1.92 -7.74
N SER A 142 25.94 2.51 -8.63
CA SER A 142 26.20 3.96 -8.58
C SER A 142 25.64 4.60 -9.86
N PRO A 143 24.76 5.61 -9.73
CA PRO A 143 24.20 6.16 -8.48
C PRO A 143 23.23 5.22 -7.78
N LEU A 144 23.17 5.30 -6.43
CA LEU A 144 22.20 4.60 -5.61
C LEU A 144 20.78 5.16 -5.85
N ARG A 145 19.86 4.35 -6.36
CA ARG A 145 18.47 4.79 -6.61
C ARG A 145 17.65 4.68 -5.33
N ILE A 146 17.18 5.82 -4.83
CA ILE A 146 16.47 5.93 -3.55
C ILE A 146 15.03 6.34 -3.80
N VAL A 147 14.07 5.48 -3.44
CA VAL A 147 12.67 5.88 -3.43
C VAL A 147 12.37 6.72 -2.19
N MET A 148 11.74 7.86 -2.42
CA MET A 148 11.24 8.75 -1.37
C MET A 148 9.79 9.14 -1.62
N SER A 149 9.10 9.55 -0.54
CA SER A 149 7.75 10.08 -0.66
C SER A 149 7.74 11.37 -1.48
N ARG A 150 6.81 11.47 -2.43
CA ARG A 150 6.55 12.70 -3.18
C ARG A 150 5.99 13.81 -2.28
N SER A 151 5.04 13.44 -1.43
CA SER A 151 4.22 14.37 -0.64
C SER A 151 4.74 14.62 0.77
N HIS A 152 5.59 13.73 1.30
CA HIS A 152 6.09 13.81 2.68
C HIS A 152 7.61 13.70 2.70
N LYS A 153 8.29 14.87 2.77
CA LYS A 153 9.75 14.96 2.96
C LYS A 153 10.01 15.54 4.34
N GLY A 154 10.38 14.69 5.29
CA GLY A 154 10.66 15.07 6.69
C GLY A 154 12.11 15.44 6.95
N GLU A 155 12.41 15.84 8.19
CA GLU A 155 13.79 16.12 8.62
C GLU A 155 14.66 14.85 8.61
N ALA A 156 14.08 13.67 8.85
CA ALA A 156 14.78 12.40 8.76
C ALA A 156 15.28 12.12 7.33
N ASP A 157 14.45 12.40 6.31
CA ASP A 157 14.85 12.25 4.91
C ASP A 157 16.01 13.19 4.56
N LYS A 158 15.93 14.44 5.00
CA LYS A 158 17.02 15.42 4.78
C LYS A 158 18.30 14.99 5.48
N ALA A 159 18.22 14.44 6.70
CA ALA A 159 19.36 13.94 7.44
C ALA A 159 20.00 12.75 6.73
N PHE A 160 19.19 11.81 6.22
CA PHE A 160 19.64 10.66 5.46
C PHE A 160 20.36 11.08 4.16
N LEU A 161 19.77 11.99 3.37
CA LEU A 161 20.41 12.47 2.15
C LEU A 161 21.72 13.22 2.44
N ARG A 162 21.79 13.97 3.55
CA ARG A 162 23.00 14.65 3.99
C ARG A 162 24.09 13.64 4.35
N PHE A 163 23.73 12.58 5.10
CA PHE A 163 24.65 11.50 5.42
C PHE A 163 25.25 10.84 4.16
N LEU A 164 24.42 10.55 3.14
CA LEU A 164 24.90 9.95 1.88
C LEU A 164 25.90 10.88 1.18
N LYS A 165 25.56 12.17 1.09
CA LYS A 165 26.44 13.18 0.49
C LYS A 165 27.77 13.30 1.21
N ASP A 166 27.75 13.35 2.55
CA ASP A 166 28.97 13.44 3.38
C ASP A 166 29.81 12.18 3.31
N SER A 167 29.17 11.04 3.02
CA SER A 167 29.84 9.73 2.80
C SER A 167 30.37 9.56 1.38
N GLY A 168 30.18 10.52 0.49
CA GLY A 168 30.64 10.43 -0.91
C GLY A 168 29.84 9.40 -1.75
N ILE A 169 28.60 9.09 -1.35
CA ILE A 169 27.72 8.18 -2.07
C ILE A 169 26.88 8.97 -3.06
N ASP A 170 27.07 8.72 -4.36
CA ASP A 170 26.22 9.27 -5.41
C ASP A 170 24.86 8.61 -5.38
N TYR A 171 23.80 9.41 -5.47
CA TYR A 171 22.41 8.91 -5.45
C TYR A 171 21.51 9.64 -6.44
N GLU A 172 20.46 8.92 -6.82
CA GLU A 172 19.34 9.42 -7.63
C GLU A 172 18.03 9.23 -6.85
N LEU A 173 17.14 10.23 -6.92
CA LEU A 173 15.85 10.17 -6.24
C LEU A 173 14.76 9.70 -7.18
N VAL A 174 14.04 8.64 -6.76
CA VAL A 174 12.83 8.14 -7.41
C VAL A 174 11.65 8.55 -6.54
N GLU A 175 10.79 9.45 -7.04
CA GLU A 175 9.61 9.90 -6.30
C GLU A 175 8.41 9.02 -6.58
N LYS A 176 7.84 8.44 -5.53
CA LYS A 176 6.62 7.62 -5.58
C LYS A 176 5.69 7.99 -4.42
N GLY A 177 4.39 7.80 -4.62
CA GLY A 177 3.37 7.83 -3.57
C GLY A 177 3.06 6.42 -3.05
N SER A 178 2.16 6.33 -2.07
CA SER A 178 1.54 5.10 -1.55
C SER A 178 2.53 3.96 -1.21
N SER A 179 2.03 2.74 -1.13
CA SER A 179 2.81 1.50 -1.00
C SER A 179 3.64 1.18 -2.26
N LEU A 180 3.40 1.90 -3.37
CA LEU A 180 4.18 1.76 -4.60
C LEU A 180 5.67 2.09 -4.41
N LYS A 181 6.03 2.80 -3.33
CA LYS A 181 7.42 2.99 -2.92
C LYS A 181 8.13 1.66 -2.65
N ILE A 182 7.45 0.73 -1.97
CA ILE A 182 7.98 -0.60 -1.68
C ILE A 182 7.99 -1.46 -2.96
N CYS A 183 6.94 -1.35 -3.77
CA CYS A 183 6.83 -2.06 -5.04
C CYS A 183 7.93 -1.69 -6.03
N ALA A 184 8.47 -0.47 -5.96
CA ALA A 184 9.58 -0.04 -6.80
C ALA A 184 10.85 -0.87 -6.58
N LEU A 185 11.08 -1.37 -5.35
CA LEU A 185 12.17 -2.30 -5.06
C LEU A 185 11.96 -3.65 -5.74
N CYS A 186 10.72 -4.16 -5.74
CA CYS A 186 10.37 -5.42 -6.39
C CYS A 186 10.55 -5.37 -7.91
N ASN A 187 10.43 -4.18 -8.50
CA ASN A 187 10.56 -3.96 -9.94
C ASN A 187 11.99 -3.61 -10.40
N ASP A 188 12.96 -3.57 -9.49
CA ASP A 188 14.31 -3.03 -9.77
C ASP A 188 14.29 -1.56 -10.28
N GLU A 189 13.27 -0.79 -9.88
CA GLU A 189 13.17 0.64 -10.16
C GLU A 189 13.99 1.46 -9.15
N ALA A 190 14.29 0.88 -7.98
CA ALA A 190 15.10 1.49 -6.93
C ALA A 190 15.88 0.43 -6.13
N ASP A 191 16.91 0.88 -5.45
CA ASP A 191 17.80 0.03 -4.65
C ASP A 191 17.48 0.12 -3.15
N THR A 192 16.88 1.22 -2.72
CA THR A 192 16.46 1.42 -1.32
C THR A 192 15.26 2.37 -1.24
N VAL A 193 14.55 2.32 -0.11
CA VAL A 193 13.42 3.19 0.18
C VAL A 193 13.66 3.93 1.49
N SER A 194 13.50 5.27 1.47
CA SER A 194 13.41 6.05 2.71
C SER A 194 11.96 6.08 3.15
N TYR A 195 11.69 5.46 4.30
CA TYR A 195 10.34 5.36 4.85
C TYR A 195 10.34 5.96 6.26
N THR A 196 9.75 7.13 6.42
CA THR A 196 9.73 7.82 7.71
C THR A 196 8.59 7.40 8.62
N HIS A 197 7.49 6.88 8.04
CA HIS A 197 6.32 6.41 8.81
C HIS A 197 5.60 5.31 8.02
N LEU A 198 5.49 4.12 8.59
CA LEU A 198 4.46 3.16 8.23
C LEU A 198 3.19 3.58 8.97
N THR A 199 2.29 4.29 8.30
CA THR A 199 1.03 4.78 8.87
C THR A 199 -0.08 3.74 8.86
N LEU A 200 0.24 2.46 9.08
CA LEU A 200 -0.79 1.50 9.42
C LEU A 200 -1.10 1.61 10.92
N PRO A 201 -2.38 1.57 11.32
CA PRO A 201 -2.78 1.68 12.73
C PRO A 201 -2.27 0.54 13.64
N THR A 202 -1.46 -0.36 13.12
CA THR A 202 -0.85 -1.49 13.84
C THR A 202 0.27 -1.10 14.80
N THR A 203 0.68 0.16 14.87
CA THR A 203 1.76 0.62 15.76
C THR A 203 1.29 1.14 17.11
N TYR A 204 0.00 1.08 17.43
CA TYR A 204 -0.50 1.44 18.74
C TYR A 204 -0.59 0.20 19.64
N GLY A 205 0.41 0.03 20.48
CA GLY A 205 0.32 -0.78 21.69
C GLY A 205 1.16 -2.06 21.70
N VAL A 206 2.47 -1.92 21.65
CA VAL A 206 3.35 -2.81 22.38
C VAL A 206 4.12 -1.92 23.36
N GLY A 207 3.54 -1.78 24.54
CA GLY A 207 4.21 -1.30 25.73
C GLY A 207 4.70 -2.51 26.53
#